data_00ab11b465e45b3c77dda28f4e670570
#
_entry.id   00ab11b465e45b3c77dda28f4e670570
#
_cell.length_a   1.000
_cell.length_b   1.000
_cell.length_c   1.000
_cell.angle_alpha   90.00
_cell.angle_beta   90.00
_cell.angle_gamma   90.00
#
_symmetry.space_group_name_H-M   'P 1'
#
loop_
_entity.id
_entity.type
_entity.pdbx_description
1 polymer ?
#
loop_
_entity_poly.entity_id
_entity_poly.type
_entity_poly.pdbx_seq_one_letter_code
_entity_poly.pdbx_strand_id
1 'polypeptide(L)'
;MNLRKPLVAGFAVAALMLSPLAAFAQETPAPAAPADGAAPAAAADASGAPQQNWLKVCDPLPDGQKACIMRQVVLANGQFLGSFLLRDDPGQESRLLAVAAVPLGVLLPFGLTWQIDGSKPVRVPYMLCDPTSCATQLVINEQYVNSLKRGSVLKLTAKNRQNEDLTIDITLAGFTSAYDGDASLSFDQFRQETSGENALEQVLQDRAEELRRQLDGEAAPADGAAPATETPAAPAAQ
;
A
#
# COMPACT_ATOMS: atom_id res chain seq x y z
N MET A 1 -11.43 63.09 -13.95
CA MET A 1 -12.31 63.32 -15.11
C MET A 1 -13.18 62.10 -15.34
N ASN A 2 -14.49 62.28 -15.02
CA ASN A 2 -15.70 61.70 -15.59
C ASN A 2 -15.78 60.16 -15.81
N LEU A 3 -16.53 59.48 -14.98
CA LEU A 3 -17.98 59.18 -15.01
C LEU A 3 -18.48 58.57 -16.35
N ARG A 4 -18.94 57.36 -16.24
CA ARG A 4 -20.31 56.96 -16.65
C ARG A 4 -20.60 55.47 -16.40
N LYS A 5 -21.52 55.23 -15.44
CA LYS A 5 -22.42 54.05 -15.41
C LYS A 5 -23.49 54.21 -16.49
N PRO A 6 -24.12 53.15 -16.99
CA PRO A 6 -25.56 53.07 -16.85
C PRO A 6 -26.08 51.79 -16.21
N LEU A 7 -27.11 51.99 -15.39
CA LEU A 7 -28.14 51.05 -15.00
C LEU A 7 -29.00 50.64 -16.20
N VAL A 8 -29.40 49.39 -16.29
CA VAL A 8 -30.67 48.99 -16.93
C VAL A 8 -31.33 47.91 -16.04
N ALA A 9 -32.58 48.18 -15.76
CA ALA A 9 -33.51 47.46 -14.94
C ALA A 9 -34.24 46.33 -15.68
N GLY A 10 -34.68 45.33 -14.96
CA GLY A 10 -36.02 44.75 -15.03
C GLY A 10 -36.20 43.58 -16.00
N PHE A 11 -36.59 42.44 -15.46
CA PHE A 11 -37.90 41.82 -15.76
C PHE A 11 -38.08 40.58 -14.85
N ALA A 12 -39.10 40.67 -14.01
CA ALA A 12 -39.69 39.56 -13.26
C ALA A 12 -40.66 38.83 -14.21
N VAL A 13 -40.55 37.49 -14.25
CA VAL A 13 -41.64 36.62 -14.71
C VAL A 13 -41.78 35.47 -13.69
N ALA A 14 -42.88 35.56 -12.96
CA ALA A 14 -43.42 34.49 -12.13
C ALA A 14 -44.19 33.51 -13.03
N ALA A 15 -43.85 32.24 -13.01
CA ALA A 15 -44.67 31.16 -13.53
C ALA A 15 -44.91 30.13 -12.43
N LEU A 16 -46.12 30.16 -11.88
CA LEU A 16 -46.71 29.09 -11.06
C LEU A 16 -47.02 27.89 -11.99
N MET A 17 -46.48 26.74 -11.66
CA MET A 17 -46.95 25.45 -12.17
C MET A 17 -47.38 24.57 -11.00
N LEU A 18 -48.70 24.35 -10.90
CA LEU A 18 -49.32 23.31 -10.08
C LEU A 18 -48.92 21.95 -10.61
N SER A 19 -48.48 21.06 -9.74
CA SER A 19 -48.34 19.63 -10.00
C SER A 19 -49.22 18.82 -9.06
N PRO A 20 -49.91 17.75 -9.55
CA PRO A 20 -50.86 16.99 -8.77
C PRO A 20 -50.17 15.96 -7.87
N LEU A 21 -50.78 15.76 -6.68
CA LEU A 21 -50.48 14.68 -5.75
C LEU A 21 -50.75 13.32 -6.39
N ALA A 22 -49.76 12.47 -6.50
CA ALA A 22 -49.94 11.04 -6.70
C ALA A 22 -49.85 10.32 -5.32
N ALA A 23 -50.97 9.75 -4.92
CA ALA A 23 -51.06 8.89 -3.74
C ALA A 23 -50.41 7.53 -4.06
N PHE A 24 -49.37 7.16 -3.32
CA PHE A 24 -48.86 5.79 -3.32
C PHE A 24 -49.49 4.99 -2.17
N ALA A 25 -50.16 3.92 -2.53
CA ALA A 25 -50.73 2.93 -1.63
C ALA A 25 -49.64 2.18 -0.86
N GLN A 26 -49.80 2.08 0.47
CA GLN A 26 -48.96 1.24 1.33
C GLN A 26 -49.40 -0.21 1.13
N GLU A 27 -48.49 -1.05 0.62
CA GLU A 27 -48.62 -2.49 0.71
C GLU A 27 -48.00 -2.97 2.03
N THR A 28 -48.82 -3.67 2.81
CA THR A 28 -48.45 -4.33 4.07
C THR A 28 -47.66 -5.62 3.77
N PRO A 29 -46.44 -5.83 4.34
CA PRO A 29 -45.77 -7.12 4.16
C PRO A 29 -46.33 -8.17 5.10
N ALA A 30 -46.58 -9.36 4.54
CA ALA A 30 -46.96 -10.57 5.26
C ALA A 30 -45.78 -11.13 6.08
N PRO A 31 -46.01 -11.85 7.19
CA PRO A 31 -44.94 -12.39 8.04
C PRO A 31 -44.25 -13.59 7.36
N ALA A 32 -42.94 -13.52 7.20
CA ALA A 32 -42.09 -14.60 6.72
C ALA A 32 -41.76 -15.60 7.85
N ALA A 33 -41.84 -16.88 7.52
CA ALA A 33 -41.50 -18.02 8.36
C ALA A 33 -39.99 -18.11 8.66
N PRO A 34 -39.56 -18.77 9.76
CA PRO A 34 -38.17 -18.92 10.11
C PRO A 34 -37.48 -19.93 9.20
N ALA A 35 -36.37 -19.53 8.56
CA ALA A 35 -35.45 -20.43 7.88
C ALA A 35 -34.26 -20.70 8.82
N ASP A 36 -34.18 -21.95 9.27
CA ASP A 36 -33.05 -22.55 9.95
C ASP A 36 -31.82 -22.66 9.01
N GLY A 37 -30.64 -22.37 9.53
CA GLY A 37 -29.39 -22.93 9.04
C GLY A 37 -28.67 -22.12 7.96
N ALA A 38 -28.11 -20.95 8.30
CA ALA A 38 -27.00 -20.37 7.53
C ALA A 38 -25.76 -20.36 8.40
N ALA A 39 -24.72 -21.08 7.98
CA ALA A 39 -23.37 -20.99 8.49
C ALA A 39 -22.89 -19.53 8.42
N PRO A 40 -22.05 -19.05 9.36
CA PRO A 40 -21.53 -17.71 9.29
C PRO A 40 -20.63 -17.61 8.06
N ALA A 41 -21.13 -16.94 7.03
CA ALA A 41 -20.29 -16.41 5.97
C ALA A 41 -19.32 -15.43 6.63
N ALA A 42 -18.03 -15.69 6.52
CA ALA A 42 -16.99 -14.75 6.87
C ALA A 42 -17.33 -13.43 6.18
N ALA A 43 -17.65 -12.42 6.97
CA ALA A 43 -17.87 -11.06 6.48
C ALA A 43 -16.53 -10.60 5.91
N ALA A 44 -16.43 -10.59 4.59
CA ALA A 44 -15.41 -9.81 3.92
C ALA A 44 -15.69 -8.35 4.28
N ASP A 45 -14.82 -7.74 5.07
CA ASP A 45 -14.84 -6.32 5.37
C ASP A 45 -14.68 -5.53 4.08
N ALA A 46 -15.80 -5.22 3.45
CA ALA A 46 -15.90 -4.29 2.33
C ALA A 46 -16.05 -2.85 2.86
N SER A 47 -15.30 -2.49 3.90
CA SER A 47 -15.10 -1.11 4.27
C SER A 47 -13.85 -0.63 3.54
N GLY A 48 -14.02 0.20 2.50
CA GLY A 48 -12.93 0.86 1.77
C GLY A 48 -12.16 1.88 2.61
N ALA A 49 -12.07 1.67 3.92
CA ALA A 49 -11.21 2.42 4.82
C ALA A 49 -9.74 2.10 4.48
N PRO A 50 -8.86 3.10 4.47
CA PRO A 50 -7.44 2.89 4.25
C PRO A 50 -6.88 1.89 5.25
N GLN A 51 -6.30 0.79 4.76
CA GLN A 51 -5.60 -0.15 5.63
C GLN A 51 -4.26 0.46 6.04
N GLN A 52 -4.04 0.60 7.33
CA GLN A 52 -2.84 1.21 7.90
C GLN A 52 -2.33 0.35 9.05
N ASN A 53 -1.23 -0.36 8.83
CA ASN A 53 -0.57 -1.18 9.84
C ASN A 53 0.91 -0.82 9.92
N TRP A 54 1.42 -0.68 11.14
CA TRP A 54 2.84 -0.49 11.39
C TRP A 54 3.57 -1.82 11.30
N LEU A 55 4.53 -1.91 10.39
CA LEU A 55 5.45 -3.02 10.24
C LEU A 55 6.82 -2.63 10.79
N LYS A 56 7.42 -3.47 11.65
CA LYS A 56 8.79 -3.30 12.13
C LYS A 56 9.64 -4.47 11.66
N VAL A 57 10.77 -4.13 11.06
CA VAL A 57 11.78 -5.09 10.57
C VAL A 57 13.10 -4.72 11.21
N CYS A 58 13.81 -5.67 11.80
CA CYS A 58 15.11 -5.42 12.42
C CYS A 58 16.13 -6.47 12.03
N ASP A 59 17.38 -6.02 11.88
CA ASP A 59 18.55 -6.86 11.73
C ASP A 59 19.53 -6.67 12.90
N PRO A 60 20.17 -7.73 13.39
CA PRO A 60 21.20 -7.63 14.38
C PRO A 60 22.47 -7.01 13.77
N LEU A 61 23.08 -6.09 14.51
CA LEU A 61 24.38 -5.52 14.20
C LEU A 61 25.50 -6.32 14.91
N PRO A 62 26.75 -6.25 14.43
CA PRO A 62 27.87 -7.00 15.02
C PRO A 62 28.17 -6.64 16.48
N ASP A 63 27.77 -5.46 16.94
CA ASP A 63 27.91 -4.96 18.30
C ASP A 63 26.77 -5.41 19.25
N GLY A 64 25.85 -6.25 18.76
CA GLY A 64 24.69 -6.74 19.50
C GLY A 64 23.51 -5.76 19.54
N GLN A 65 23.63 -4.59 18.93
CA GLN A 65 22.52 -3.68 18.71
C GLN A 65 21.66 -4.15 17.52
N LYS A 66 20.57 -3.47 17.24
CA LYS A 66 19.69 -3.78 16.11
C LYS A 66 19.47 -2.52 15.26
N ALA A 67 19.62 -2.65 13.96
CA ALA A 67 19.14 -1.66 13.01
C ALA A 67 17.69 -2.00 12.65
N CYS A 68 16.79 -1.07 12.84
CA CYS A 68 15.36 -1.30 12.63
C CYS A 68 14.77 -0.33 11.60
N ILE A 69 13.81 -0.82 10.84
CA ILE A 69 12.96 -0.03 9.95
C ILE A 69 11.51 -0.22 10.40
N MET A 70 10.82 0.89 10.60
CA MET A 70 9.39 0.90 10.82
C MET A 70 8.71 1.53 9.61
N ARG A 71 7.69 0.89 9.10
CA ARG A 71 6.99 1.34 7.90
C ARG A 71 5.48 1.26 8.07
N GLN A 72 4.80 2.27 7.55
CA GLN A 72 3.38 2.25 7.30
C GLN A 72 3.09 2.68 5.86
N VAL A 73 2.19 1.96 5.19
CA VAL A 73 1.72 2.27 3.84
C VAL A 73 0.22 2.54 3.90
N VAL A 74 -0.21 3.63 3.30
CA VAL A 74 -1.63 3.97 3.17
C VAL A 74 -2.10 3.59 1.78
N LEU A 75 -3.06 2.68 1.73
CA LEU A 75 -3.70 2.22 0.51
C LEU A 75 -5.19 2.57 0.57
N ALA A 76 -5.77 2.98 -0.56
CA ALA A 76 -7.21 3.06 -0.74
C ALA A 76 -7.60 2.38 -2.03
N ASN A 77 -8.55 1.44 -1.98
CA ASN A 77 -8.96 0.62 -3.13
C ASN A 77 -7.78 -0.08 -3.85
N GLY A 78 -6.77 -0.53 -3.08
CA GLY A 78 -5.56 -1.13 -3.61
C GLY A 78 -4.56 -0.16 -4.25
N GLN A 79 -4.85 1.15 -4.27
CA GLN A 79 -3.95 2.17 -4.80
C GLN A 79 -3.09 2.78 -3.70
N PHE A 80 -1.82 3.01 -4.01
CA PHE A 80 -0.90 3.71 -3.12
C PHE A 80 -1.30 5.17 -2.97
N LEU A 81 -1.55 5.60 -1.74
CA LEU A 81 -1.79 7.00 -1.38
C LEU A 81 -0.57 7.66 -0.76
N GLY A 82 0.21 6.92 0.02
CA GLY A 82 1.39 7.44 0.66
C GLY A 82 2.01 6.43 1.62
N SER A 83 3.22 6.72 2.08
CA SER A 83 3.89 5.92 3.10
C SER A 83 4.77 6.79 3.99
N PHE A 84 5.01 6.27 5.18
CA PHE A 84 6.00 6.79 6.11
C PHE A 84 6.89 5.66 6.58
N LEU A 85 8.19 5.90 6.58
CA LEU A 85 9.22 4.96 7.03
C LEU A 85 10.12 5.69 8.02
N LEU A 86 10.41 5.06 9.14
CA LEU A 86 11.41 5.48 10.10
C LEU A 86 12.49 4.40 10.19
N ARG A 87 13.73 4.77 9.90
CA ARG A 87 14.92 3.96 10.15
C ARG A 87 15.55 4.40 11.48
N ASP A 88 15.81 3.44 12.34
CA ASP A 88 16.63 3.59 13.54
C ASP A 88 17.84 2.65 13.39
N ASP A 89 19.01 3.23 13.12
CA ASP A 89 20.25 2.52 12.85
C ASP A 89 21.37 3.09 13.74
N PRO A 90 21.62 2.48 14.90
CA PRO A 90 22.64 2.93 15.84
C PRO A 90 24.06 2.96 15.26
N GLY A 91 24.33 2.17 14.21
CA GLY A 91 25.63 2.13 13.54
C GLY A 91 25.91 3.31 12.60
N GLN A 92 24.93 4.20 12.38
CA GLN A 92 25.05 5.31 11.45
C GLN A 92 25.15 6.67 12.16
N GLU A 93 25.87 7.61 11.57
CA GLU A 93 25.96 8.99 12.06
C GLU A 93 24.56 9.63 12.15
N SER A 94 23.73 9.43 11.11
CA SER A 94 22.30 9.81 11.11
C SER A 94 21.45 8.64 11.57
N ARG A 95 21.49 8.33 12.86
CA ARG A 95 20.80 7.19 13.44
C ARG A 95 19.31 7.16 13.06
N LEU A 96 18.61 8.26 13.25
CA LEU A 96 17.18 8.37 13.03
C LEU A 96 16.90 9.08 11.70
N LEU A 97 16.39 8.35 10.75
CA LEU A 97 16.07 8.84 9.41
C LEU A 97 14.62 8.54 9.08
N ALA A 98 13.86 9.58 8.84
CA ALA A 98 12.47 9.47 8.41
C ALA A 98 12.34 9.73 6.92
N VAL A 99 11.54 8.92 6.24
CA VAL A 99 11.23 9.03 4.80
C VAL A 99 9.71 9.02 4.65
N ALA A 100 9.19 9.98 3.88
CA ALA A 100 7.79 9.98 3.49
C ALA A 100 7.69 9.97 1.96
N ALA A 101 6.80 9.15 1.43
CA ALA A 101 6.55 9.08 0.00
C ALA A 101 5.07 9.35 -0.31
N VAL A 102 4.84 10.01 -1.44
CA VAL A 102 3.52 10.35 -1.97
C VAL A 102 3.43 9.95 -3.44
N PRO A 103 2.23 9.78 -4.03
CA PRO A 103 2.08 9.42 -5.42
C PRO A 103 2.75 10.43 -6.36
N LEU A 104 2.99 10.00 -7.60
CA LEU A 104 3.46 10.88 -8.67
C LEU A 104 2.44 11.98 -8.98
N GLY A 105 2.92 13.04 -9.63
CA GLY A 105 2.07 14.16 -10.05
C GLY A 105 2.07 15.34 -9.08
N VAL A 106 2.98 15.33 -8.12
CA VAL A 106 3.21 16.44 -7.17
C VAL A 106 4.18 17.49 -7.74
N LEU A 107 4.04 18.73 -7.28
CA LEU A 107 4.92 19.85 -7.66
C LEU A 107 6.16 19.87 -6.77
N LEU A 108 7.31 19.42 -7.30
CA LEU A 108 8.54 19.22 -6.55
C LEU A 108 9.09 20.48 -5.86
N PRO A 109 9.02 21.70 -6.45
CA PRO A 109 9.56 22.90 -5.82
C PRO A 109 8.90 23.28 -4.49
N PHE A 110 7.66 22.81 -4.26
CA PHE A 110 6.94 23.09 -3.02
C PHE A 110 7.37 22.18 -1.86
N GLY A 111 8.02 21.03 -2.14
CA GLY A 111 8.33 20.03 -1.14
C GLY A 111 7.07 19.34 -0.58
N LEU A 112 7.30 18.48 0.40
CA LEU A 112 6.24 17.82 1.17
C LEU A 112 6.19 18.44 2.57
N THR A 113 5.02 18.83 3.01
CA THR A 113 4.82 19.36 4.37
C THR A 113 4.42 18.21 5.30
N TRP A 114 5.12 18.08 6.43
CA TRP A 114 4.87 17.11 7.48
C TRP A 114 4.34 17.81 8.72
N GLN A 115 3.27 17.32 9.29
CA GLN A 115 2.62 17.93 10.45
C GLN A 115 2.03 16.85 11.37
N ILE A 116 2.40 16.84 12.65
CA ILE A 116 1.84 15.94 13.66
C ILE A 116 0.76 16.70 14.43
N ASP A 117 -0.49 16.22 14.41
CA ASP A 117 -1.63 16.75 15.21
C ASP A 117 -1.73 18.30 15.21
N GLY A 118 -1.60 18.94 14.05
CA GLY A 118 -1.70 20.40 13.95
C GLY A 118 -0.54 21.18 14.55
N SER A 119 0.57 20.51 14.94
CA SER A 119 1.82 21.16 15.34
C SER A 119 2.41 22.04 14.22
N LYS A 120 3.49 22.74 14.51
CA LYS A 120 4.17 23.52 13.46
C LYS A 120 4.58 22.62 12.29
N PRO A 121 4.12 22.91 11.06
CA PRO A 121 4.46 22.10 9.90
C PRO A 121 5.95 22.23 9.55
N VAL A 122 6.55 21.12 9.11
CA VAL A 122 7.93 21.06 8.62
C VAL A 122 7.89 20.80 7.12
N ARG A 123 8.51 21.66 6.34
CA ARG A 123 8.64 21.50 4.89
C ARG A 123 9.90 20.72 4.57
N VAL A 124 9.76 19.60 3.86
CA VAL A 124 10.85 18.71 3.47
C VAL A 124 10.96 18.68 1.95
N PRO A 125 12.10 19.00 1.36
CA PRO A 125 12.28 18.93 -0.09
C PRO A 125 12.21 17.48 -0.58
N TYR A 126 11.72 17.28 -1.81
CA TYR A 126 11.80 15.97 -2.44
C TYR A 126 13.24 15.61 -2.76
N MET A 127 13.64 14.40 -2.44
CA MET A 127 14.97 13.87 -2.70
C MET A 127 15.02 13.14 -4.04
N LEU A 128 14.01 12.33 -4.34
CA LEU A 128 13.91 11.58 -5.59
C LEU A 128 12.44 11.25 -5.91
N CYS A 129 12.19 10.96 -7.19
CA CYS A 129 10.96 10.29 -7.62
C CYS A 129 11.36 9.01 -8.38
N ASP A 130 10.75 7.90 -8.03
CA ASP A 130 10.79 6.65 -8.77
C ASP A 130 9.56 6.53 -9.70
N PRO A 131 9.38 5.42 -10.47
CA PRO A 131 8.21 5.27 -11.34
C PRO A 131 6.85 5.22 -10.61
N THR A 132 6.82 5.10 -9.29
CA THR A 132 5.60 4.91 -8.49
C THR A 132 5.31 6.06 -7.52
N SER A 133 6.34 6.74 -7.03
CA SER A 133 6.22 7.72 -5.95
C SER A 133 7.31 8.79 -5.97
N CYS A 134 7.09 9.88 -5.25
CA CYS A 134 8.11 10.88 -4.91
C CYS A 134 8.37 10.86 -3.42
N ALA A 135 9.63 10.75 -3.04
CA ALA A 135 10.08 10.61 -1.66
C ALA A 135 10.81 11.84 -1.13
N THR A 136 10.57 12.13 0.14
CA THR A 136 11.26 13.13 0.95
C THR A 136 11.98 12.44 2.09
N GLN A 137 13.09 13.02 2.56
CA GLN A 137 13.90 12.46 3.63
C GLN A 137 14.26 13.54 4.65
N LEU A 138 14.17 13.19 5.94
CA LEU A 138 14.49 14.08 7.05
C LEU A 138 15.25 13.31 8.13
N VAL A 139 16.43 13.82 8.52
CA VAL A 139 17.10 13.37 9.74
C VAL A 139 16.34 13.94 10.93
N ILE A 140 15.88 13.08 11.81
CA ILE A 140 15.09 13.46 12.98
C ILE A 140 15.84 13.12 14.26
N ASN A 141 15.32 13.57 15.39
CA ASN A 141 15.87 13.31 16.71
C ASN A 141 14.85 12.59 17.60
N GLU A 142 15.29 12.14 18.77
CA GLU A 142 14.43 11.46 19.77
C GLU A 142 13.22 12.32 20.17
N GLN A 143 13.33 13.64 20.20
CA GLN A 143 12.20 14.50 20.51
C GLN A 143 11.11 14.39 19.43
N TYR A 144 11.49 14.30 18.16
CA TYR A 144 10.55 14.08 17.07
C TYR A 144 9.89 12.70 17.15
N VAL A 145 10.66 11.65 17.45
CA VAL A 145 10.12 10.29 17.71
C VAL A 145 9.12 10.32 18.86
N ASN A 146 9.43 11.02 19.97
CA ASN A 146 8.51 11.20 21.07
C ASN A 146 7.23 11.95 20.69
N SER A 147 7.31 12.84 19.70
CA SER A 147 6.12 13.51 19.16
C SER A 147 5.28 12.55 18.31
N LEU A 148 5.91 11.65 17.53
CA LEU A 148 5.21 10.58 16.82
C LEU A 148 4.53 9.60 17.78
N LYS A 149 5.20 9.23 18.89
CA LYS A 149 4.65 8.31 19.91
C LYS A 149 3.42 8.87 20.62
N ARG A 150 3.36 10.17 20.85
CA ARG A 150 2.25 10.84 21.51
C ARG A 150 1.18 11.36 20.56
N GLY A 151 1.50 11.42 19.27
CA GLY A 151 0.62 11.93 18.25
C GLY A 151 -0.46 10.93 17.84
N SER A 152 -1.49 11.44 17.21
CA SER A 152 -2.60 10.65 16.66
C SER A 152 -2.47 10.50 15.15
N VAL A 153 -2.04 11.56 14.45
CA VAL A 153 -1.95 11.61 12.99
C VAL A 153 -0.71 12.38 12.54
N LEU A 154 0.05 11.80 11.63
CA LEU A 154 1.03 12.49 10.83
C LEU A 154 0.39 12.86 9.48
N LYS A 155 0.16 14.15 9.28
CA LYS A 155 -0.40 14.71 8.05
C LYS A 155 0.72 15.04 7.06
N LEU A 156 0.64 14.48 5.86
CA LEU A 156 1.52 14.80 4.74
C LEU A 156 0.73 15.66 3.75
N THR A 157 1.24 16.84 3.39
CA THR A 157 0.59 17.72 2.41
C THR A 157 1.54 18.05 1.28
N ALA A 158 1.17 17.66 0.07
CA ALA A 158 1.83 17.95 -1.20
C ALA A 158 0.98 18.93 -2.04
N LYS A 159 1.59 19.61 -3.01
CA LYS A 159 0.87 20.34 -4.06
C LYS A 159 0.74 19.47 -5.30
N ASN A 160 -0.49 19.30 -5.82
CA ASN A 160 -0.75 18.63 -7.08
C ASN A 160 -0.47 19.54 -8.29
N ARG A 161 -0.65 19.03 -9.52
CA ARG A 161 -0.42 19.79 -10.76
C ARG A 161 -1.32 21.00 -10.91
N GLN A 162 -2.47 21.03 -10.26
CA GLN A 162 -3.42 22.15 -10.23
C GLN A 162 -3.08 23.17 -9.12
N ASN A 163 -1.95 22.97 -8.41
CA ASN A 163 -1.52 23.75 -7.24
C ASN A 163 -2.50 23.68 -6.05
N GLU A 164 -3.26 22.59 -5.97
CA GLU A 164 -4.14 22.27 -4.85
C GLU A 164 -3.43 21.40 -3.83
N ASP A 165 -3.91 21.42 -2.59
CA ASP A 165 -3.37 20.58 -1.54
C ASP A 165 -3.86 19.12 -1.66
N LEU A 166 -2.91 18.21 -1.84
CA LEU A 166 -3.10 16.78 -1.69
C LEU A 166 -2.67 16.39 -0.26
N THR A 167 -3.63 16.04 0.57
CA THR A 167 -3.39 15.69 1.98
C THR A 167 -3.54 14.19 2.17
N ILE A 168 -2.58 13.58 2.87
CA ILE A 168 -2.54 12.16 3.23
C ILE A 168 -2.35 12.08 4.74
N ASP A 169 -3.27 11.41 5.41
CA ASP A 169 -3.22 11.20 6.85
C ASP A 169 -2.66 9.81 7.14
N ILE A 170 -1.54 9.77 7.86
CA ILE A 170 -0.91 8.55 8.36
C ILE A 170 -1.27 8.43 9.84
N THR A 171 -2.04 7.39 10.21
CA THR A 171 -2.40 7.18 11.61
C THR A 171 -1.17 6.78 12.42
N LEU A 172 -0.99 7.40 13.58
CA LEU A 172 0.04 7.04 14.55
C LEU A 172 -0.45 6.02 15.57
N ALA A 173 -1.70 5.55 15.44
CA ALA A 173 -2.22 4.45 16.25
C ALA A 173 -1.35 3.20 16.04
N GLY A 174 -0.87 2.61 17.14
CA GLY A 174 0.03 1.46 17.09
C GLY A 174 1.51 1.79 16.87
N PHE A 175 1.88 3.03 16.53
CA PHE A 175 3.29 3.43 16.32
C PHE A 175 4.14 3.13 17.55
N THR A 176 3.71 3.54 18.74
CA THR A 176 4.45 3.31 19.99
C THR A 176 4.65 1.83 20.27
N SER A 177 3.60 1.02 20.12
CA SER A 177 3.67 -0.44 20.33
C SER A 177 4.64 -1.09 19.33
N ALA A 178 4.65 -0.66 18.08
CA ALA A 178 5.58 -1.18 17.08
C ALA A 178 7.01 -0.69 17.34
N TYR A 179 7.21 0.59 17.69
CA TYR A 179 8.55 1.14 17.93
C TYR A 179 9.22 0.47 19.13
N ASP A 180 8.52 0.35 20.26
CA ASP A 180 9.05 -0.19 21.50
C ASP A 180 8.97 -1.73 21.57
N GLY A 181 8.14 -2.36 20.73
CA GLY A 181 7.95 -3.81 20.68
C GLY A 181 9.01 -4.54 19.87
N ASP A 182 8.85 -5.86 19.79
CA ASP A 182 9.71 -6.72 18.98
C ASP A 182 9.47 -6.53 17.48
N ALA A 183 10.48 -6.90 16.67
CA ALA A 183 10.34 -6.90 15.21
C ALA A 183 9.29 -7.92 14.75
N SER A 184 8.47 -7.54 13.79
CA SER A 184 7.48 -8.43 13.18
C SER A 184 8.12 -9.42 12.24
N LEU A 185 9.19 -8.99 11.55
CA LEU A 185 9.92 -9.76 10.54
C LEU A 185 11.43 -9.47 10.64
N SER A 186 12.25 -10.39 10.15
CA SER A 186 13.65 -10.09 9.81
C SER A 186 13.73 -9.35 8.46
N PHE A 187 14.87 -8.71 8.19
CA PHE A 187 15.06 -7.98 6.92
C PHE A 187 15.02 -8.92 5.71
N ASP A 188 15.55 -10.14 5.85
CA ASP A 188 15.49 -11.14 4.78
C ASP A 188 14.07 -11.60 4.47
N GLN A 189 13.24 -11.83 5.50
CA GLN A 189 11.83 -12.15 5.34
C GLN A 189 11.08 -11.00 4.67
N PHE A 190 11.33 -9.76 5.11
CA PHE A 190 10.72 -8.58 4.50
C PHE A 190 11.10 -8.42 3.03
N ARG A 191 12.37 -8.66 2.68
CA ARG A 191 12.86 -8.61 1.31
C ARG A 191 12.16 -9.67 0.44
N GLN A 192 12.07 -10.90 0.91
CA GLN A 192 11.37 -11.98 0.22
C GLN A 192 9.89 -11.66 -0.03
N GLU A 193 9.18 -11.09 0.97
CA GLU A 193 7.79 -10.69 0.81
C GLU A 193 7.60 -9.53 -0.19
N THR A 194 8.54 -8.58 -0.24
CA THR A 194 8.43 -7.39 -1.10
C THR A 194 8.97 -7.59 -2.51
N SER A 195 9.90 -8.52 -2.70
CA SER A 195 10.49 -8.81 -4.03
C SER A 195 9.57 -9.64 -4.94
N GLY A 196 8.54 -10.25 -4.38
CA GLY A 196 7.69 -11.20 -5.09
C GLY A 196 8.41 -12.50 -5.46
N GLU A 197 9.65 -12.71 -5.00
CA GLU A 197 10.43 -13.93 -5.27
C GLU A 197 9.71 -15.17 -4.81
N ASN A 198 9.06 -15.14 -3.63
CA ASN A 198 8.27 -16.26 -3.13
C ASN A 198 7.10 -16.60 -4.06
N ALA A 199 6.41 -15.60 -4.61
CA ALA A 199 5.30 -15.82 -5.55
C ALA A 199 5.80 -16.41 -6.87
N LEU A 200 6.93 -15.91 -7.40
CA LEU A 200 7.54 -16.42 -8.60
C LEU A 200 8.08 -17.84 -8.40
N GLU A 201 8.78 -18.09 -7.30
CA GLU A 201 9.31 -19.41 -6.96
C GLU A 201 8.20 -20.45 -6.79
N GLN A 202 7.09 -20.07 -6.16
CA GLN A 202 5.90 -20.94 -6.02
C GLN A 202 5.30 -21.28 -7.39
N VAL A 203 5.14 -20.30 -8.28
CA VAL A 203 4.68 -20.54 -9.65
C VAL A 203 5.63 -21.45 -10.42
N LEU A 204 6.95 -21.27 -10.26
CA LEU A 204 7.95 -22.13 -10.89
C LEU A 204 7.93 -23.56 -10.35
N GLN A 205 7.76 -23.74 -9.05
CA GLN A 205 7.63 -25.05 -8.41
C GLN A 205 6.36 -25.76 -8.86
N ASP A 206 5.21 -25.08 -8.84
CA ASP A 206 3.94 -25.63 -9.32
C ASP A 206 4.03 -26.06 -10.80
N ARG A 207 4.70 -25.25 -11.62
CA ARG A 207 4.90 -25.58 -13.03
C ARG A 207 5.87 -26.75 -13.24
N ALA A 208 6.91 -26.83 -12.43
CA ALA A 208 7.86 -27.96 -12.47
C ALA A 208 7.18 -29.26 -12.02
N GLU A 209 6.33 -29.24 -11.01
CA GLU A 209 5.55 -30.40 -10.59
C GLU A 209 4.53 -30.83 -11.66
N GLU A 210 3.85 -29.88 -12.28
CA GLU A 210 2.93 -30.17 -13.38
C GLU A 210 3.63 -30.86 -14.56
N LEU A 211 4.82 -30.37 -14.96
CA LEU A 211 5.64 -30.99 -15.98
C LEU A 211 6.11 -32.40 -15.62
N ARG A 212 6.52 -32.62 -14.34
CA ARG A 212 6.87 -33.96 -13.87
C ARG A 212 5.69 -34.91 -13.96
N ARG A 213 4.49 -34.50 -13.51
CA ARG A 213 3.28 -35.33 -13.63
C ARG A 213 2.94 -35.66 -15.08
N GLN A 214 3.15 -34.74 -16.01
CA GLN A 214 2.96 -34.98 -17.45
C GLN A 214 3.96 -36.02 -17.99
N LEU A 215 5.24 -35.91 -17.61
CA LEU A 215 6.28 -36.85 -18.02
C LEU A 215 6.09 -38.26 -17.43
N ASP A 216 5.70 -38.31 -16.14
CA ASP A 216 5.40 -39.57 -15.46
C ASP A 216 4.14 -40.24 -15.99
N GLY A 217 3.14 -39.46 -16.43
CA GLY A 217 1.92 -39.94 -17.07
C GLY A 217 2.11 -40.47 -18.51
N GLU A 218 3.14 -40.01 -19.20
CA GLU A 218 3.50 -40.44 -20.55
C GLU A 218 4.43 -41.68 -20.58
N ALA A 219 5.02 -41.99 -19.40
CA ALA A 219 5.86 -43.18 -19.19
C ALA A 219 5.05 -44.42 -18.75
N ALA A 220 3.81 -44.62 -19.18
CA ALA A 220 3.11 -45.89 -19.02
C ALA A 220 3.70 -46.91 -20.00
N PRO A 221 4.08 -48.13 -19.54
CA PRO A 221 4.86 -49.06 -20.30
C PRO A 221 4.07 -49.60 -21.50
N ALA A 222 4.57 -49.42 -22.71
CA ALA A 222 4.24 -50.25 -23.86
C ALA A 222 4.89 -51.61 -23.66
N ASP A 223 4.05 -52.58 -23.33
CA ASP A 223 4.39 -54.00 -23.23
C ASP A 223 4.94 -54.51 -24.59
N GLY A 224 6.08 -55.16 -24.55
CA GLY A 224 6.46 -56.20 -25.47
C GLY A 224 7.13 -55.79 -26.76
N ALA A 225 8.47 -55.79 -26.78
CA ALA A 225 9.30 -56.46 -27.78
C ALA A 225 10.79 -56.18 -27.51
N ALA A 226 11.55 -57.21 -27.20
CA ALA A 226 12.99 -57.18 -27.27
C ALA A 226 13.44 -57.20 -28.75
N PRO A 227 14.41 -56.46 -29.15
CA PRO A 227 15.26 -56.81 -30.23
C PRO A 227 16.74 -56.90 -29.86
N ALA A 228 17.35 -57.84 -30.51
CA ALA A 228 18.68 -58.31 -30.51
C ALA A 228 19.80 -57.25 -30.50
N THR A 229 20.82 -57.61 -29.77
CA THR A 229 22.20 -57.17 -29.83
C THR A 229 22.72 -56.88 -31.25
N GLU A 230 23.17 -55.69 -31.47
CA GLU A 230 24.24 -55.43 -32.45
C GLU A 230 25.24 -54.42 -31.88
N THR A 231 26.45 -54.93 -31.69
CA THR A 231 27.63 -54.15 -31.28
C THR A 231 28.28 -53.56 -32.53
N PRO A 232 28.49 -52.26 -32.63
CA PRO A 232 29.41 -51.71 -33.62
C PRO A 232 30.80 -51.57 -33.03
N ALA A 233 31.77 -52.12 -33.78
CA ALA A 233 33.20 -52.07 -33.54
C ALA A 233 33.76 -50.65 -33.59
N ALA A 234 34.76 -50.39 -32.75
CA ALA A 234 35.57 -49.18 -32.72
C ALA A 234 36.42 -49.03 -34.00
N PRO A 235 36.60 -47.82 -34.55
CA PRO A 235 37.66 -47.56 -35.53
C PRO A 235 38.95 -47.19 -34.79
N ALA A 236 40.05 -47.85 -35.34
CA ALA A 236 41.43 -47.67 -34.93
C ALA A 236 41.98 -46.28 -35.33
N ALA A 237 42.95 -45.85 -34.55
CA ALA A 237 43.78 -44.67 -34.76
C ALA A 237 44.63 -44.78 -36.07
N GLN A 238 44.74 -43.66 -36.78
CA GLN A 238 45.95 -43.21 -37.50
C GLN A 238 46.03 -41.68 -37.36
#